data_a1d23765461752cec9ff9e85e5432a0c
#
_entry.id   a1d23765461752cec9ff9e85e5432a0c
#
_cell.length_a   1.000
_cell.length_b   1.000
_cell.length_c   1.000
_cell.angle_alpha   90.00
_cell.angle_beta   90.00
_cell.angle_gamma   90.00
#
_symmetry.space_group_name_H-M   'P 1'
#
loop_
_entity.id
_entity.type
_entity.pdbx_description
1 polymer ?
#
loop_
_entity_poly.entity_id
_entity_poly.type
_entity_poly.pdbx_seq_one_letter_code
_entity_poly.pdbx_strand_id
1 'polypeptide(L)'
;MADIKLPASGNITAWFGPLNAFANWRSPTVPEVAALMDISDAISWNDFGFGVQASASVSDPAITAKGSVQNRGAGNYGGTLSFYYPGAFGDTSNLYSLVYDALRLPDTSGYIVLRIDGELLTSTTSTASNPGTLAQANDLVHVFKITTGGYAESITGEEAFRYSPNFMSQGQFETYTVVRASASAPTVAITPLTGSGAAASKTKIVLNATVNSRRYTRGVKWTSSNPAVASVSANGIVTANSAGTANITCTFAQTGTAAAAPSAITVT
;
A
#
# COMPACT_ATOMS: atom_id res chain seq x y z
N MET A 1 25.71 21.19 6.69
CA MET A 1 24.36 20.78 6.31
C MET A 1 23.51 20.72 7.57
N ALA A 2 22.36 21.34 7.58
CA ALA A 2 21.44 21.17 8.71
C ALA A 2 20.91 19.74 8.70
N ASP A 3 20.91 19.07 9.85
CA ASP A 3 20.30 17.75 10.01
C ASP A 3 18.80 17.88 9.78
N ILE A 4 18.33 17.39 8.63
CA ILE A 4 16.90 17.37 8.28
C ILE A 4 16.28 16.13 8.92
N LYS A 5 15.37 16.33 9.89
CA LYS A 5 14.55 15.27 10.42
C LYS A 5 13.35 15.05 9.48
N LEU A 6 13.26 13.87 8.90
CA LEU A 6 12.08 13.50 8.11
C LEU A 6 10.92 13.17 9.06
N PRO A 7 9.78 13.86 8.94
CA PRO A 7 8.58 13.42 9.63
C PRO A 7 8.15 12.08 9.03
N ALA A 8 7.90 11.07 9.85
CA ALA A 8 7.46 9.77 9.35
C ALA A 8 6.01 9.82 8.81
N SER A 9 5.18 10.72 9.35
CA SER A 9 3.79 10.91 8.89
C SER A 9 3.74 11.35 7.43
N GLY A 10 3.00 10.61 6.61
CA GLY A 10 2.86 10.87 5.18
C GLY A 10 4.04 10.39 4.32
N ASN A 11 5.13 9.90 4.94
CA ASN A 11 6.34 9.46 4.26
C ASN A 11 6.55 7.93 4.31
N ILE A 12 5.50 7.16 4.56
CA ILE A 12 5.57 5.70 4.52
C ILE A 12 4.49 5.20 3.57
N THR A 13 4.88 4.31 2.67
CA THR A 13 3.95 3.55 1.84
C THR A 13 4.03 2.08 2.24
N ALA A 14 2.87 1.46 2.42
CA ALA A 14 2.75 0.07 2.85
C ALA A 14 1.94 -0.75 1.84
N TRP A 15 2.43 -1.93 1.53
CA TRP A 15 1.72 -2.89 0.67
C TRP A 15 1.60 -4.23 1.37
N PHE A 16 0.54 -4.95 1.04
CA PHE A 16 0.33 -6.33 1.44
C PHE A 16 0.12 -7.24 0.23
N GLY A 17 0.68 -8.44 0.28
CA GLY A 17 0.47 -9.44 -0.75
C GLY A 17 0.66 -10.87 -0.26
N PRO A 18 0.14 -11.84 -1.03
CA PRO A 18 0.21 -13.26 -0.67
C PRO A 18 1.64 -13.80 -0.80
N LEU A 19 1.88 -15.02 -0.27
CA LEU A 19 3.21 -15.66 -0.30
C LEU A 19 3.79 -15.89 -1.71
N ASN A 20 2.95 -16.00 -2.71
CA ASN A 20 3.36 -16.16 -4.10
C ASN A 20 3.55 -14.83 -4.85
N ALA A 21 3.51 -13.69 -4.14
CA ALA A 21 3.64 -12.38 -4.75
C ALA A 21 5.04 -12.13 -5.35
N PHE A 22 6.05 -12.78 -4.81
CA PHE A 22 7.44 -12.61 -5.21
C PHE A 22 8.05 -13.93 -5.68
N ALA A 23 8.74 -13.90 -6.81
CA ALA A 23 9.64 -14.97 -7.22
C ALA A 23 10.85 -15.04 -6.28
N ASN A 24 11.35 -13.87 -5.89
CA ASN A 24 12.40 -13.72 -4.88
C ASN A 24 12.12 -12.49 -4.01
N TRP A 25 11.54 -12.69 -2.84
CA TRP A 25 11.19 -11.63 -1.91
C TRP A 25 12.39 -10.81 -1.38
N ARG A 26 13.61 -11.38 -1.46
CA ARG A 26 14.86 -10.67 -1.13
C ARG A 26 15.33 -9.70 -2.21
N SER A 27 14.72 -9.78 -3.38
CA SER A 27 15.08 -8.96 -4.52
C SER A 27 13.82 -8.70 -5.36
N PRO A 28 12.83 -7.98 -4.81
CA PRO A 28 11.56 -7.73 -5.46
C PRO A 28 11.75 -6.91 -6.75
N THR A 29 10.84 -7.09 -7.68
CA THR A 29 10.80 -6.29 -8.92
C THR A 29 9.66 -5.30 -8.88
N VAL A 30 9.75 -4.23 -9.69
CA VAL A 30 8.70 -3.20 -9.79
C VAL A 30 7.32 -3.80 -10.06
N PRO A 31 7.13 -4.74 -11.03
CA PRO A 31 5.81 -5.31 -11.26
C PRO A 31 5.31 -6.18 -10.12
N GLU A 32 6.20 -6.88 -9.41
CA GLU A 32 5.79 -7.67 -8.24
C GLU A 32 5.29 -6.78 -7.12
N VAL A 33 6.01 -5.71 -6.80
CA VAL A 33 5.56 -4.73 -5.78
C VAL A 33 4.30 -4.00 -6.24
N ALA A 34 4.23 -3.61 -7.51
CA ALA A 34 3.06 -2.96 -8.09
C ALA A 34 1.81 -3.86 -8.11
N ALA A 35 1.98 -5.18 -8.06
CA ALA A 35 0.88 -6.13 -7.97
C ALA A 35 0.35 -6.32 -6.54
N LEU A 36 1.02 -5.80 -5.53
CA LEU A 36 0.56 -5.87 -4.13
C LEU A 36 -0.61 -4.91 -3.90
N MET A 37 -1.40 -5.18 -2.88
CA MET A 37 -2.44 -4.27 -2.42
C MET A 37 -1.80 -3.12 -1.64
N ASP A 38 -2.00 -1.88 -2.09
CA ASP A 38 -1.62 -0.70 -1.30
C ASP A 38 -2.57 -0.58 -0.10
N ILE A 39 -2.01 -0.71 1.09
CA ILE A 39 -2.75 -0.65 2.37
C ILE A 39 -2.50 0.65 3.13
N SER A 40 -1.74 1.58 2.57
CA SER A 40 -1.28 2.78 3.26
C SER A 40 -2.42 3.62 3.83
N ASP A 41 -3.48 3.83 3.05
CA ASP A 41 -4.63 4.64 3.46
C ASP A 41 -5.53 3.97 4.49
N ALA A 42 -5.37 2.65 4.67
CA ALA A 42 -6.12 1.90 5.68
C ALA A 42 -5.44 1.88 7.04
N ILE A 43 -4.18 2.28 7.14
CA ILE A 43 -3.38 2.25 8.37
C ILE A 43 -3.57 3.54 9.16
N SER A 44 -3.87 3.41 10.46
CA SER A 44 -3.84 4.53 11.39
C SER A 44 -2.40 4.91 11.73
N TRP A 45 -2.07 6.18 11.53
CA TRP A 45 -0.74 6.70 11.87
C TRP A 45 -0.46 6.66 13.38
N ASN A 46 -1.45 6.94 14.21
CA ASN A 46 -1.26 7.06 15.66
C ASN A 46 -0.74 5.77 16.31
N ASP A 47 -1.04 4.62 15.68
CA ASP A 47 -0.66 3.30 16.20
C ASP A 47 0.36 2.61 15.29
N PHE A 48 1.05 3.36 14.43
CA PHE A 48 2.06 2.80 13.55
C PHE A 48 3.37 2.55 14.31
N GLY A 49 3.71 1.29 14.51
CA GLY A 49 4.93 0.90 15.20
C GLY A 49 5.46 -0.45 14.73
N PHE A 50 5.45 -0.69 13.41
CA PHE A 50 5.88 -1.96 12.82
C PHE A 50 7.28 -1.83 12.21
N GLY A 51 8.13 -2.82 12.47
CA GLY A 51 9.49 -2.82 11.93
C GLY A 51 10.39 -3.87 12.56
N VAL A 52 11.69 -3.71 12.36
CA VAL A 52 12.71 -4.58 12.94
C VAL A 52 12.79 -4.33 14.44
N GLN A 53 12.69 -5.39 15.21
CA GLN A 53 12.80 -5.39 16.66
C GLN A 53 14.21 -5.78 17.09
N ALA A 54 14.58 -5.38 18.30
CA ALA A 54 15.83 -5.83 18.89
C ALA A 54 15.85 -7.37 18.98
N SER A 55 16.96 -7.97 18.55
CA SER A 55 17.13 -9.40 18.70
C SER A 55 17.13 -9.78 20.18
N ALA A 56 16.40 -10.84 20.53
CA ALA A 56 16.50 -11.41 21.86
C ALA A 56 17.94 -11.89 22.11
N SER A 57 18.47 -11.62 23.27
CA SER A 57 19.73 -12.21 23.68
C SER A 57 19.49 -13.60 24.28
N VAL A 58 20.23 -14.59 23.83
CA VAL A 58 20.23 -15.91 24.44
C VAL A 58 21.47 -16.02 25.30
N SER A 59 21.26 -16.24 26.59
CA SER A 59 22.35 -16.54 27.53
C SER A 59 22.13 -17.97 28.04
N ASP A 60 22.99 -18.86 27.58
CA ASP A 60 23.01 -20.24 28.04
C ASP A 60 24.47 -20.60 28.43
N PRO A 61 24.92 -20.12 29.61
CA PRO A 61 26.29 -20.38 30.05
C PRO A 61 26.45 -21.84 30.48
N ALA A 62 27.51 -22.47 30.03
CA ALA A 62 27.89 -23.78 30.53
C ALA A 62 28.12 -23.75 32.06
N ILE A 63 27.83 -24.82 32.78
CA ILE A 63 27.94 -24.91 34.23
C ILE A 63 29.35 -24.58 34.75
N THR A 64 30.36 -24.68 33.90
CA THR A 64 31.76 -24.35 34.19
C THR A 64 32.14 -22.91 33.79
N ALA A 65 31.22 -22.12 33.20
CA ALA A 65 31.53 -20.80 32.75
C ALA A 65 31.65 -19.83 33.93
N LYS A 66 32.75 -19.08 33.99
CA LYS A 66 33.00 -18.03 35.00
C LYS A 66 32.30 -16.70 34.68
N GLY A 67 31.53 -16.64 33.62
CA GLY A 67 30.79 -15.44 33.17
C GLY A 67 29.69 -15.78 32.22
N SER A 68 28.72 -14.89 32.09
CA SER A 68 27.60 -15.01 31.12
C SER A 68 28.04 -14.43 29.79
N VAL A 69 27.94 -15.21 28.72
CA VAL A 69 28.12 -14.76 27.35
C VAL A 69 26.73 -14.62 26.73
N GLN A 70 26.40 -13.42 26.27
CA GLN A 70 25.17 -13.19 25.54
C GLN A 70 25.42 -13.37 24.04
N ASN A 71 24.73 -14.35 23.46
CA ASN A 71 24.73 -14.55 22.02
C ASN A 71 23.53 -13.83 21.40
N ARG A 72 23.73 -13.28 20.20
CA ARG A 72 22.63 -12.70 19.42
C ARG A 72 21.65 -13.80 19.04
N GLY A 73 20.42 -13.68 19.48
CA GLY A 73 19.31 -14.52 19.04
C GLY A 73 18.91 -14.26 17.58
N ALA A 74 17.91 -14.96 17.10
CA ALA A 74 17.36 -14.74 15.76
C ALA A 74 16.89 -13.30 15.61
N GLY A 75 17.08 -12.73 14.43
CA GLY A 75 16.52 -11.43 14.07
C GLY A 75 15.00 -11.49 14.22
N ASN A 76 14.42 -10.46 14.80
CA ASN A 76 12.98 -10.38 15.01
C ASN A 76 12.42 -9.10 14.38
N TYR A 77 11.16 -9.15 14.01
CA TYR A 77 10.38 -8.01 13.54
C TYR A 77 8.95 -8.16 14.03
N GLY A 78 8.23 -7.08 14.05
CA GLY A 78 6.86 -7.06 14.52
C GLY A 78 6.48 -5.65 14.93
N GLY A 79 5.46 -5.54 15.74
CA GLY A 79 4.91 -4.30 16.21
C GLY A 79 3.45 -4.16 15.85
N THR A 80 2.93 -2.96 15.98
CA THR A 80 1.53 -2.66 15.79
C THR A 80 1.31 -1.98 14.45
N LEU A 81 0.33 -2.48 13.71
CA LEU A 81 -0.33 -1.81 12.60
C LEU A 81 -1.82 -1.83 12.91
N SER A 82 -2.40 -0.67 13.13
CA SER A 82 -3.84 -0.54 13.34
C SER A 82 -4.50 -0.06 12.05
N PHE A 83 -5.59 -0.72 11.68
CA PHE A 83 -6.34 -0.44 10.47
C PHE A 83 -7.72 0.09 10.80
N TYR A 84 -8.23 0.97 9.94
CA TYR A 84 -9.59 1.47 10.06
C TYR A 84 -10.60 0.38 9.69
N TYR A 85 -11.69 0.29 10.48
CA TYR A 85 -12.82 -0.56 10.15
C TYR A 85 -13.52 -0.09 8.88
N PRO A 86 -14.00 -1.04 8.05
CA PRO A 86 -14.84 -0.68 6.91
C PRO A 86 -16.21 -0.19 7.36
N GLY A 87 -16.75 0.82 6.69
CA GLY A 87 -18.13 1.25 6.88
C GLY A 87 -19.16 0.23 6.37
N ALA A 88 -18.74 -0.67 5.47
CA ALA A 88 -19.52 -1.78 4.96
C ALA A 88 -18.60 -2.99 4.78
N PHE A 89 -18.95 -4.11 5.42
CA PHE A 89 -18.20 -5.36 5.32
C PHE A 89 -18.52 -6.08 4.00
N GLY A 90 -17.49 -6.70 3.40
CA GLY A 90 -17.65 -7.43 2.14
C GLY A 90 -17.77 -6.52 0.90
N ASP A 91 -17.64 -5.23 1.04
CA ASP A 91 -17.59 -4.30 -0.09
C ASP A 91 -16.22 -4.37 -0.78
N THR A 92 -16.15 -5.09 -1.89
CA THR A 92 -14.93 -5.25 -2.69
C THR A 92 -14.49 -3.96 -3.39
N SER A 93 -15.28 -2.91 -3.35
CA SER A 93 -14.92 -1.59 -3.88
C SER A 93 -14.21 -0.70 -2.85
N ASN A 94 -14.32 -1.03 -1.57
CA ASN A 94 -13.77 -0.26 -0.47
C ASN A 94 -12.44 -0.84 0.00
N LEU A 95 -11.39 0.00 0.05
CA LEU A 95 -10.07 -0.42 0.50
C LEU A 95 -10.09 -0.98 1.93
N TYR A 96 -10.82 -0.34 2.86
CA TYR A 96 -10.89 -0.79 4.25
C TYR A 96 -11.50 -2.18 4.37
N SER A 97 -12.54 -2.48 3.57
CA SER A 97 -13.14 -3.80 3.52
C SER A 97 -12.20 -4.85 2.96
N LEU A 98 -11.49 -4.53 1.88
CA LEU A 98 -10.49 -5.44 1.29
C LEU A 98 -9.36 -5.77 2.25
N VAL A 99 -8.84 -4.76 2.96
CA VAL A 99 -7.77 -4.95 3.95
C VAL A 99 -8.27 -5.74 5.16
N TYR A 100 -9.50 -5.44 5.63
CA TYR A 100 -10.13 -6.19 6.70
C TYR A 100 -10.27 -7.66 6.36
N ASP A 101 -10.83 -7.96 5.19
CA ASP A 101 -11.03 -9.35 4.74
C ASP A 101 -9.71 -10.09 4.52
N ALA A 102 -8.65 -9.38 4.13
CA ALA A 102 -7.33 -9.98 3.94
C ALA A 102 -6.58 -10.27 5.25
N LEU A 103 -6.79 -9.48 6.31
CA LEU A 103 -5.93 -9.51 7.49
C LEU A 103 -6.64 -9.93 8.80
N ARG A 104 -7.97 -9.99 8.82
CA ARG A 104 -8.74 -10.31 10.05
C ARG A 104 -8.66 -11.77 10.48
N LEU A 105 -8.49 -12.68 9.52
CA LEU A 105 -8.47 -14.11 9.81
C LEU A 105 -7.11 -14.53 10.33
N PRO A 106 -7.06 -15.42 11.33
CA PRO A 106 -5.81 -16.05 11.75
C PRO A 106 -5.23 -16.91 10.62
N ASP A 107 -3.95 -17.22 10.73
CA ASP A 107 -3.20 -18.07 9.81
C ASP A 107 -3.11 -17.56 8.37
N THR A 108 -3.47 -16.29 8.12
CA THR A 108 -3.23 -15.66 6.82
C THR A 108 -1.76 -15.30 6.71
N SER A 109 -1.06 -15.94 5.77
CA SER A 109 0.36 -15.71 5.53
C SER A 109 0.58 -14.85 4.29
N GLY A 110 1.54 -13.93 4.37
CA GLY A 110 1.85 -13.03 3.28
C GLY A 110 3.10 -12.20 3.53
N TYR A 111 3.25 -11.16 2.73
CA TYR A 111 4.30 -10.16 2.87
C TYR A 111 3.72 -8.79 3.15
N ILE A 112 4.29 -8.10 4.15
CA ILE A 112 4.16 -6.66 4.31
C ILE A 112 5.43 -6.04 3.72
N VAL A 113 5.24 -5.09 2.81
CA VAL A 113 6.32 -4.31 2.22
C VAL A 113 6.15 -2.87 2.65
N LEU A 114 7.19 -2.31 3.23
CA LEU A 114 7.22 -0.92 3.66
C LEU A 114 8.27 -0.17 2.85
N ARG A 115 7.91 0.97 2.29
CA ARG A 115 8.84 1.94 1.74
C ARG A 115 8.78 3.19 2.61
N ILE A 116 9.94 3.62 3.08
CA ILE A 116 10.07 4.90 3.75
C ILE A 116 10.37 5.92 2.67
N ASP A 117 9.40 6.75 2.38
CA ASP A 117 9.48 7.75 1.33
C ASP A 117 10.25 8.99 1.82
N GLY A 118 10.98 9.64 0.94
CA GLY A 118 11.72 10.85 1.22
C GLY A 118 13.08 10.90 0.50
N GLU A 119 13.58 12.09 0.27
CA GLU A 119 14.81 12.34 -0.50
C GLU A 119 16.08 11.68 0.09
N LEU A 120 16.08 11.41 1.39
CA LEU A 120 17.27 10.90 2.09
C LEU A 120 17.40 9.37 2.11
N LEU A 121 16.36 8.64 1.71
CA LEU A 121 16.30 7.18 1.78
C LEU A 121 16.25 6.50 0.43
N THR A 122 16.37 7.27 -0.64
CA THR A 122 16.52 6.73 -1.98
C THR A 122 17.99 6.40 -2.26
N SER A 123 18.22 5.34 -3.01
CA SER A 123 19.55 5.04 -3.55
C SER A 123 20.08 6.27 -4.31
N THR A 124 21.40 6.52 -4.29
CA THR A 124 22.06 7.64 -4.98
C THR A 124 21.77 7.71 -6.49
N THR A 125 21.16 6.67 -7.05
CA THR A 125 20.75 6.56 -8.45
C THR A 125 19.23 6.64 -8.65
N SER A 126 18.44 6.74 -7.57
CA SER A 126 16.99 6.85 -7.63
C SER A 126 16.56 8.32 -7.60
N THR A 127 15.62 8.69 -8.43
CA THR A 127 14.84 9.92 -8.24
C THR A 127 14.00 9.76 -6.99
N ALA A 128 13.98 10.78 -6.12
CA ALA A 128 13.20 10.77 -4.89
C ALA A 128 11.77 10.29 -5.16
N SER A 129 11.37 9.22 -4.47
CA SER A 129 10.02 8.72 -4.56
C SER A 129 9.10 9.62 -3.74
N ASN A 130 8.08 10.15 -4.35
CA ASN A 130 7.05 10.88 -3.62
C ASN A 130 6.17 9.91 -2.83
N PRO A 131 5.73 10.26 -1.62
CA PRO A 131 4.79 9.46 -0.85
C PRO A 131 3.56 9.09 -1.68
N GLY A 132 3.12 7.84 -1.59
CA GLY A 132 1.95 7.34 -2.31
C GLY A 132 2.16 7.06 -3.79
N THR A 133 3.39 7.14 -4.32
CA THR A 133 3.70 6.64 -5.67
C THR A 133 3.99 5.15 -5.64
N LEU A 134 3.85 4.49 -6.79
CA LEU A 134 4.25 3.09 -6.93
C LEU A 134 5.75 2.92 -6.73
N ALA A 135 6.15 1.71 -6.35
CA ALA A 135 7.55 1.34 -6.26
C ALA A 135 8.24 1.53 -7.61
N GLN A 136 9.41 2.13 -7.58
CA GLN A 136 10.28 2.36 -8.72
C GLN A 136 11.50 1.45 -8.66
N ALA A 137 12.17 1.30 -9.81
CA ALA A 137 13.49 0.71 -9.81
C ALA A 137 14.43 1.54 -8.93
N ASN A 138 15.21 0.84 -8.13
CA ASN A 138 16.14 1.37 -7.12
C ASN A 138 15.49 1.95 -5.85
N ASP A 139 14.18 1.88 -5.68
CA ASP A 139 13.56 2.16 -4.38
C ASP A 139 14.10 1.19 -3.31
N LEU A 140 14.24 1.69 -2.09
CA LEU A 140 14.60 0.88 -0.95
C LEU A 140 13.34 0.51 -0.18
N VAL A 141 13.11 -0.78 -0.03
CA VAL A 141 11.95 -1.31 0.68
C VAL A 141 12.37 -2.29 1.77
N HIS A 142 11.52 -2.38 2.78
CA HIS A 142 11.60 -3.42 3.80
C HIS A 142 10.54 -4.48 3.47
N VAL A 143 10.93 -5.73 3.41
CA VAL A 143 10.04 -6.86 3.12
C VAL A 143 9.96 -7.75 4.34
N PHE A 144 8.77 -7.96 4.88
CA PHE A 144 8.52 -8.77 6.07
C PHE A 144 7.55 -9.90 5.71
N LYS A 145 7.95 -11.13 5.94
CA LYS A 145 7.05 -12.27 5.84
C LYS A 145 6.28 -12.40 7.14
N ILE A 146 4.96 -12.38 7.07
CA ILE A 146 4.08 -12.41 8.23
C ILE A 146 3.08 -13.55 8.17
N THR A 147 2.56 -13.93 9.33
CA THR A 147 1.32 -14.69 9.47
C THR A 147 0.46 -14.00 10.53
N THR A 148 -0.83 -13.86 10.26
CA THR A 148 -1.77 -13.25 11.21
C THR A 148 -2.16 -14.23 12.28
N GLY A 149 -2.23 -13.79 13.54
CA GLY A 149 -2.67 -14.57 14.70
C GLY A 149 -4.04 -14.17 15.25
N GLY A 150 -4.89 -13.59 14.42
CA GLY A 150 -6.13 -12.94 14.85
C GLY A 150 -5.93 -11.44 15.06
N TYR A 151 -6.94 -10.76 15.59
CA TYR A 151 -6.87 -9.31 15.77
C TYR A 151 -7.45 -8.86 17.13
N ALA A 152 -6.98 -7.71 17.60
CA ALA A 152 -7.56 -6.98 18.71
C ALA A 152 -8.36 -5.78 18.19
N GLU A 153 -9.48 -5.49 18.83
CA GLU A 153 -10.30 -4.32 18.53
C GLU A 153 -9.93 -3.15 19.46
N SER A 154 -9.88 -1.96 18.90
CA SER A 154 -9.72 -0.73 19.67
C SER A 154 -10.90 0.19 19.38
N ILE A 155 -11.71 0.43 20.41
CA ILE A 155 -12.84 1.35 20.37
C ILE A 155 -12.56 2.44 21.39
N THR A 156 -12.07 3.59 20.94
CA THR A 156 -11.72 4.70 21.83
C THR A 156 -12.46 5.96 21.42
N GLY A 157 -13.41 6.38 22.29
CA GLY A 157 -14.01 7.71 22.30
C GLY A 157 -14.52 8.21 20.94
N GLU A 158 -14.12 9.43 20.59
CA GLU A 158 -14.54 10.11 19.34
C GLU A 158 -13.71 9.72 18.12
N GLU A 159 -12.77 8.79 18.26
CA GLU A 159 -11.92 8.33 17.15
C GLU A 159 -12.59 7.26 16.29
N ALA A 160 -12.10 7.09 15.06
CA ALA A 160 -12.56 6.04 14.17
C ALA A 160 -12.29 4.65 14.76
N PHE A 161 -13.21 3.72 14.56
CA PHE A 161 -13.02 2.32 14.94
C PHE A 161 -11.82 1.73 14.23
N ARG A 162 -10.97 1.02 14.99
CA ARG A 162 -9.74 0.41 14.50
C ARG A 162 -9.62 -1.03 14.97
N TYR A 163 -8.92 -1.83 14.19
CA TYR A 163 -8.52 -3.18 14.57
C TYR A 163 -7.02 -3.36 14.31
N SER A 164 -6.38 -4.18 15.12
CA SER A 164 -4.95 -4.44 15.03
C SER A 164 -4.73 -5.95 14.88
N PRO A 165 -4.42 -6.44 13.69
CA PRO A 165 -4.01 -7.82 13.51
C PRO A 165 -2.74 -8.11 14.31
N ASN A 166 -2.69 -9.27 14.94
CA ASN A 166 -1.47 -9.75 15.56
C ASN A 166 -0.58 -10.37 14.48
N PHE A 167 0.53 -9.73 14.18
CA PHE A 167 1.48 -10.22 13.18
C PHE A 167 2.55 -11.09 13.83
N MET A 168 2.50 -12.38 13.53
CA MET A 168 3.53 -13.33 13.95
C MET A 168 4.68 -13.30 12.96
N SER A 169 5.87 -13.01 13.48
CA SER A 169 7.11 -13.03 12.70
C SER A 169 7.42 -14.45 12.22
N GLN A 170 7.68 -14.60 10.94
CA GLN A 170 8.14 -15.85 10.35
C GLN A 170 9.68 -15.95 10.27
N GLY A 171 10.39 -15.08 10.98
CA GLY A 171 11.85 -15.05 10.99
C GLY A 171 12.50 -14.68 9.65
N GLN A 172 11.71 -14.27 8.67
CA GLN A 172 12.16 -13.92 7.31
C GLN A 172 11.81 -12.47 7.02
N PHE A 173 12.84 -11.65 6.93
CA PHE A 173 12.70 -10.25 6.55
C PHE A 173 13.98 -9.76 5.87
N GLU A 174 13.82 -8.76 5.00
CA GLU A 174 14.91 -7.99 4.41
C GLU A 174 14.66 -6.51 4.65
N THR A 175 15.72 -5.80 4.98
CA THR A 175 15.68 -4.36 5.19
C THR A 175 16.50 -3.66 4.12
N TYR A 176 15.98 -2.56 3.61
CA TYR A 176 16.65 -1.77 2.57
C TYR A 176 16.98 -2.60 1.32
N THR A 177 16.11 -3.54 0.97
CA THR A 177 16.29 -4.25 -0.29
C THR A 177 15.92 -3.36 -1.47
N VAL A 178 16.67 -3.49 -2.55
CA VAL A 178 16.50 -2.66 -3.76
C VAL A 178 15.45 -3.28 -4.66
N VAL A 179 14.45 -2.51 -5.05
CA VAL A 179 13.47 -2.90 -6.06
C VAL A 179 14.11 -2.86 -7.43
N ARG A 180 14.07 -3.98 -8.16
CA ARG A 180 14.69 -4.10 -9.48
C ARG A 180 13.73 -3.70 -10.58
N ALA A 181 14.27 -3.08 -11.64
CA ALA A 181 13.52 -2.79 -12.85
C ALA A 181 13.02 -4.08 -13.50
N SER A 182 11.85 -4.00 -14.14
CA SER A 182 11.35 -5.04 -15.04
C SER A 182 11.35 -4.52 -16.47
N ALA A 183 11.48 -5.46 -17.43
CA ALA A 183 11.39 -5.16 -18.85
C ALA A 183 9.95 -4.91 -19.36
N SER A 184 8.92 -5.15 -18.55
CA SER A 184 7.53 -5.03 -18.97
C SER A 184 6.91 -3.71 -18.53
N ALA A 185 6.32 -2.96 -19.45
CA ALA A 185 5.51 -1.80 -19.13
C ALA A 185 4.26 -2.22 -18.32
N PRO A 186 3.83 -1.44 -17.32
CA PRO A 186 2.63 -1.75 -16.55
C PRO A 186 1.38 -1.65 -17.43
N THR A 187 0.44 -2.56 -17.22
CA THR A 187 -0.89 -2.49 -17.83
C THR A 187 -1.79 -1.63 -16.95
N VAL A 188 -2.32 -0.54 -17.50
CA VAL A 188 -3.23 0.36 -16.79
C VAL A 188 -4.64 0.18 -17.35
N ALA A 189 -5.63 0.03 -16.47
CA ALA A 189 -7.04 -0.06 -16.86
C ALA A 189 -7.93 0.74 -15.90
N ILE A 190 -9.09 1.16 -16.42
CA ILE A 190 -10.13 1.84 -15.63
C ILE A 190 -11.33 0.89 -15.51
N THR A 191 -11.81 0.70 -14.30
CA THR A 191 -13.04 -0.03 -14.01
C THR A 191 -14.01 0.84 -13.24
N PRO A 192 -15.25 1.04 -13.71
CA PRO A 192 -16.24 1.72 -12.91
C PRO A 192 -16.66 0.85 -11.71
N LEU A 193 -16.74 1.45 -10.53
CA LEU A 193 -17.21 0.78 -9.31
C LEU A 193 -18.72 0.97 -9.09
N THR A 194 -19.26 2.10 -9.54
CA THR A 194 -20.67 2.40 -9.46
C THR A 194 -21.12 3.05 -10.75
N GLY A 195 -22.16 2.52 -11.36
CA GLY A 195 -22.85 3.08 -12.52
C GLY A 195 -21.95 3.35 -13.72
N SER A 196 -22.12 2.62 -14.80
CA SER A 196 -21.43 2.88 -16.06
C SER A 196 -22.37 3.59 -17.04
N GLY A 197 -21.89 4.62 -17.68
CA GLY A 197 -22.42 5.13 -18.95
C GLY A 197 -23.35 6.33 -18.85
N ALA A 198 -24.49 6.28 -18.21
CA ALA A 198 -25.43 7.39 -18.11
C ALA A 198 -25.61 7.86 -16.67
N ALA A 199 -25.42 9.13 -16.39
CA ALA A 199 -25.60 9.72 -15.08
C ALA A 199 -26.49 10.97 -15.16
N ALA A 200 -27.42 11.13 -14.22
CA ALA A 200 -28.12 12.39 -14.05
C ALA A 200 -27.15 13.48 -13.57
N SER A 201 -27.45 14.73 -13.88
CA SER A 201 -26.68 15.88 -13.40
C SER A 201 -26.51 15.82 -11.88
N LYS A 202 -25.33 16.18 -11.37
CA LYS A 202 -24.89 16.14 -9.96
C LYS A 202 -24.66 14.74 -9.38
N THR A 203 -24.79 13.66 -10.16
CA THR A 203 -24.44 12.29 -9.72
C THR A 203 -22.93 12.18 -9.58
N LYS A 204 -22.49 11.42 -8.57
CA LYS A 204 -21.09 11.04 -8.38
C LYS A 204 -20.89 9.60 -8.80
N ILE A 205 -19.88 9.37 -9.63
CA ILE A 205 -19.48 8.04 -10.10
C ILE A 205 -18.06 7.80 -9.59
N VAL A 206 -17.81 6.65 -9.01
CA VAL A 206 -16.46 6.28 -8.55
C VAL A 206 -15.81 5.38 -9.61
N LEU A 207 -14.68 5.82 -10.13
CA LEU A 207 -13.83 5.04 -11.00
C LEU A 207 -12.66 4.46 -10.23
N ASN A 208 -12.25 3.27 -10.60
CA ASN A 208 -11.09 2.60 -10.06
C ASN A 208 -10.02 2.46 -11.14
N ALA A 209 -8.78 2.79 -10.80
CA ALA A 209 -7.63 2.49 -11.64
C ALA A 209 -7.00 1.17 -11.19
N THR A 210 -6.69 0.31 -12.14
CA THR A 210 -5.90 -0.88 -11.89
C THR A 210 -4.58 -0.80 -12.67
N VAL A 211 -3.50 -1.19 -12.02
CA VAL A 211 -2.19 -1.36 -12.64
C VAL A 211 -1.77 -2.81 -12.43
N ASN A 212 -1.45 -3.51 -13.50
CA ASN A 212 -1.16 -4.95 -13.47
C ASN A 212 -2.28 -5.76 -12.77
N SER A 213 -3.55 -5.41 -13.06
CA SER A 213 -4.76 -6.03 -12.49
C SER A 213 -4.98 -5.79 -10.99
N ARG A 214 -4.22 -4.92 -10.34
CA ARG A 214 -4.38 -4.52 -8.95
C ARG A 214 -4.90 -3.09 -8.86
N ARG A 215 -5.81 -2.85 -7.91
CA ARG A 215 -6.37 -1.52 -7.67
C ARG A 215 -5.30 -0.55 -7.17
N TYR A 216 -5.33 0.66 -7.73
CA TYR A 216 -4.47 1.76 -7.35
C TYR A 216 -5.30 2.99 -7.00
N THR A 217 -5.09 3.53 -5.80
CA THR A 217 -5.72 4.78 -5.34
C THR A 217 -4.77 5.97 -5.42
N ARG A 218 -3.47 5.72 -5.41
CA ARG A 218 -2.41 6.74 -5.50
C ARG A 218 -1.52 6.51 -6.71
N GLY A 219 -0.78 7.53 -7.10
CA GLY A 219 0.16 7.44 -8.22
C GLY A 219 -0.49 7.35 -9.60
N VAL A 220 -1.79 7.62 -9.71
CA VAL A 220 -2.50 7.76 -10.99
C VAL A 220 -3.00 9.19 -11.13
N LYS A 221 -2.84 9.75 -12.32
CA LYS A 221 -3.35 11.08 -12.68
C LYS A 221 -4.63 10.90 -13.50
N TRP A 222 -5.73 11.40 -12.98
CA TRP A 222 -7.03 11.41 -13.67
C TRP A 222 -7.20 12.65 -14.52
N THR A 223 -7.81 12.50 -15.68
CA THR A 223 -8.07 13.61 -16.60
C THR A 223 -9.42 13.42 -17.27
N SER A 224 -10.19 14.49 -17.38
CA SER A 224 -11.44 14.55 -18.15
C SER A 224 -11.21 15.28 -19.47
N SER A 225 -11.75 14.74 -20.55
CA SER A 225 -11.74 15.42 -21.86
C SER A 225 -12.65 16.66 -21.90
N ASN A 226 -13.66 16.69 -21.02
CA ASN A 226 -14.57 17.83 -20.90
C ASN A 226 -15.03 18.02 -19.44
N PRO A 227 -14.26 18.76 -18.63
CA PRO A 227 -14.61 18.99 -17.22
C PRO A 227 -15.93 19.73 -16.99
N ALA A 228 -16.43 20.48 -17.98
CA ALA A 228 -17.73 21.15 -17.90
C ALA A 228 -18.88 20.14 -17.92
N VAL A 229 -18.75 19.01 -18.62
CA VAL A 229 -19.71 17.93 -18.65
C VAL A 229 -19.51 17.00 -17.46
N ALA A 230 -18.28 16.52 -17.24
CA ALA A 230 -17.96 15.67 -16.12
C ALA A 230 -16.54 15.97 -15.62
N SER A 231 -16.40 16.39 -14.38
CA SER A 231 -15.11 16.62 -13.73
C SER A 231 -14.68 15.38 -12.95
N VAL A 232 -13.37 15.17 -12.80
CA VAL A 232 -12.81 14.06 -12.04
C VAL A 232 -11.84 14.55 -10.98
N SER A 233 -11.94 14.01 -9.77
CA SER A 233 -11.03 14.31 -8.67
C SER A 233 -9.76 13.45 -8.77
N ALA A 234 -8.73 13.80 -7.98
CA ALA A 234 -7.50 13.01 -7.87
C ALA A 234 -7.74 11.56 -7.43
N ASN A 235 -8.84 11.29 -6.73
CA ASN A 235 -9.21 9.96 -6.22
C ASN A 235 -10.14 9.19 -7.18
N GLY A 236 -10.32 9.64 -8.42
CA GLY A 236 -11.17 8.95 -9.40
C GLY A 236 -12.68 9.16 -9.19
N ILE A 237 -13.09 10.13 -8.35
CA ILE A 237 -14.50 10.46 -8.19
C ILE A 237 -14.89 11.43 -9.31
N VAL A 238 -15.78 10.99 -10.19
CA VAL A 238 -16.34 11.78 -11.27
C VAL A 238 -17.62 12.46 -10.78
N THR A 239 -17.75 13.74 -11.04
CA THR A 239 -18.97 14.51 -10.80
C THR A 239 -19.59 14.89 -12.15
N ALA A 240 -20.81 14.47 -12.40
CA ALA A 240 -21.60 14.85 -13.57
C ALA A 240 -22.10 16.29 -13.40
N ASN A 241 -21.72 17.19 -14.29
CA ASN A 241 -22.01 18.62 -14.15
C ASN A 241 -23.14 19.07 -15.08
N SER A 242 -23.04 18.78 -16.37
CA SER A 242 -24.02 19.22 -17.39
C SER A 242 -24.21 18.13 -18.46
N ALA A 243 -25.34 18.17 -19.17
CA ALA A 243 -25.63 17.22 -20.24
C ALA A 243 -24.52 17.18 -21.31
N GLY A 244 -24.20 15.99 -21.77
CA GLY A 244 -23.15 15.75 -22.77
C GLY A 244 -22.35 14.49 -22.47
N THR A 245 -21.24 14.32 -23.19
CA THR A 245 -20.33 13.17 -23.01
C THR A 245 -18.92 13.66 -22.70
N ALA A 246 -18.26 13.02 -21.73
CA ALA A 246 -16.87 13.23 -21.41
C ALA A 246 -16.15 11.89 -21.26
N ASN A 247 -14.92 11.80 -21.76
CA ASN A 247 -14.04 10.66 -21.59
C ASN A 247 -13.11 10.90 -20.39
N ILE A 248 -13.15 10.01 -19.42
CA ILE A 248 -12.25 10.05 -18.27
C ILE A 248 -11.11 9.09 -18.54
N THR A 249 -9.89 9.59 -18.45
CA THR A 249 -8.67 8.79 -18.60
C THR A 249 -7.87 8.81 -17.31
N CYS A 250 -7.08 7.77 -17.09
CA CYS A 250 -6.06 7.80 -16.07
C CYS A 250 -4.69 7.47 -16.67
N THR A 251 -3.67 8.11 -16.13
CA THR A 251 -2.29 7.89 -16.51
C THR A 251 -1.52 7.51 -15.28
N PHE A 252 -0.75 6.45 -15.38
CA PHE A 252 0.16 6.04 -14.34
C PHE A 252 1.30 7.05 -14.23
N ALA A 253 1.36 7.80 -13.12
CA ALA A 253 2.22 8.97 -13.00
C ALA A 253 3.72 8.64 -13.15
N GLN A 254 4.12 7.44 -12.74
CA GLN A 254 5.50 7.01 -12.74
C GLN A 254 6.08 6.72 -14.12
N THR A 255 5.30 6.05 -14.97
CA THR A 255 5.76 5.63 -16.30
C THR A 255 5.13 6.45 -17.41
N GLY A 256 4.17 7.31 -17.11
CA GLY A 256 3.38 8.00 -18.11
C GLY A 256 2.42 7.08 -18.88
N THR A 257 2.28 5.80 -18.47
CA THR A 257 1.42 4.83 -19.16
C THR A 257 -0.04 5.20 -18.93
N ALA A 258 -0.75 5.50 -20.00
CA ALA A 258 -2.19 5.76 -19.97
C ALA A 258 -2.98 4.45 -19.93
N ALA A 259 -4.21 4.50 -19.40
CA ALA A 259 -5.16 3.40 -19.50
C ALA A 259 -5.44 3.07 -20.96
N ALA A 260 -5.53 1.77 -21.27
CA ALA A 260 -5.75 1.28 -22.62
C ALA A 260 -7.09 1.75 -23.22
N ALA A 261 -8.10 1.97 -22.36
CA ALA A 261 -9.39 2.52 -22.76
C ALA A 261 -9.86 3.58 -21.75
N PRO A 262 -10.40 4.71 -22.22
CA PRO A 262 -11.04 5.69 -21.36
C PRO A 262 -12.39 5.16 -20.85
N SER A 263 -12.87 5.71 -19.73
CA SER A 263 -14.23 5.53 -19.26
C SER A 263 -15.10 6.65 -19.83
N ALA A 264 -16.05 6.32 -20.73
CA ALA A 264 -16.99 7.29 -21.26
C ALA A 264 -18.12 7.53 -20.25
N ILE A 265 -18.38 8.79 -19.93
CA ILE A 265 -19.45 9.25 -19.05
C ILE A 265 -20.41 10.10 -19.88
N THR A 266 -21.68 9.67 -19.97
CA THR A 266 -22.75 10.44 -20.59
C THR A 266 -23.62 11.02 -19.50
N VAL A 267 -23.79 12.33 -19.49
CA VAL A 267 -24.66 13.05 -18.57
C VAL A 267 -25.94 13.44 -19.29
N THR A 268 -27.09 13.07 -18.75
CA THR A 268 -28.42 13.33 -19.29
C THR A 268 -29.21 14.33 -18.45
#